data_6c671247c2a51f62cdc11ca6a2269e32
#
_entry.id   6c671247c2a51f62cdc11ca6a2269e32
#
_cell.length_a   1.000
_cell.length_b   1.000
_cell.length_c   1.000
_cell.angle_alpha   90.00
_cell.angle_beta   90.00
_cell.angle_gamma   90.00
#
_symmetry.space_group_name_H-M   'P 1'
#
loop_
_entity.id
_entity.type
_entity.pdbx_description
1 polymer ?
#
loop_
_entity_poly.entity_id
_entity_poly.type
_entity_poly.pdbx_seq_one_letter_code
_entity_poly.pdbx_strand_id
1 'polypeptide(L)'
;MSDAPRVPAKPRPATRADVARYAGVSTAVVSYVINEGPRRVAPETAARVRAAIEILKYRPNVNARALKKGFTEMLGVVLPDITNPFFAEYARALEIAAAAHGYVLVVATSDGNEAQESRILSDLANRHVDGLIIATVLPPSGFRAITAGRPTVLINCSTPFRGYPAVGPASREGARALIDHLITVHGHQSVALIMGESSEPIPEPRERGWGDAFQAYELPPGPIVRTSFSRQGGYEAAVQLLSWATRPSAIFVASDQMCTGALKAIREAGLRCPEDIAVVSFDGTSEAEYCWPPLTVARQPIQTMAEAAISAFLSPDSAAEYQRFDTELVIRESCGCSRSDTGQGRSTGGVKTSRRTGLQDGS
;
A
#
# COMPACT_ATOMS: atom_id res chain seq x y z
N MET A 1 -16.91 -48.32 -28.90
CA MET A 1 -16.31 -47.13 -29.52
C MET A 1 -17.22 -45.96 -29.16
N SER A 2 -16.80 -45.15 -28.18
CA SER A 2 -17.61 -44.07 -27.65
C SER A 2 -17.24 -42.78 -28.43
N ASP A 3 -18.22 -42.26 -29.13
CA ASP A 3 -18.11 -41.02 -29.91
C ASP A 3 -18.24 -39.83 -28.93
N ALA A 4 -17.10 -39.28 -28.51
CA ALA A 4 -17.07 -38.09 -27.64
C ALA A 4 -17.48 -36.85 -28.46
N PRO A 5 -18.38 -36.00 -27.98
CA PRO A 5 -18.84 -34.83 -28.73
C PRO A 5 -17.66 -33.87 -28.97
N ARG A 6 -17.39 -33.59 -30.26
CA ARG A 6 -16.42 -32.56 -30.69
C ARG A 6 -16.88 -31.22 -30.20
N VAL A 7 -16.14 -30.63 -29.28
CA VAL A 7 -16.31 -29.21 -28.87
C VAL A 7 -16.13 -28.36 -30.12
N PRO A 8 -17.11 -27.50 -30.49
CA PRO A 8 -16.99 -26.65 -31.68
C PRO A 8 -15.75 -25.73 -31.50
N ALA A 9 -14.91 -25.68 -32.52
CA ALA A 9 -13.74 -24.82 -32.57
C ALA A 9 -14.16 -23.35 -32.34
N LYS A 10 -13.59 -22.67 -31.36
CA LYS A 10 -13.84 -21.24 -31.13
C LYS A 10 -13.52 -20.48 -32.41
N PRO A 11 -14.42 -19.57 -32.89
CA PRO A 11 -14.17 -18.77 -34.08
C PRO A 11 -12.85 -18.00 -33.90
N ARG A 12 -12.00 -18.06 -34.94
CA ARG A 12 -10.70 -17.37 -34.93
C ARG A 12 -10.93 -15.88 -34.73
N PRO A 13 -10.25 -15.21 -33.75
CA PRO A 13 -10.35 -13.76 -33.60
C PRO A 13 -9.94 -13.04 -34.90
N ALA A 14 -10.68 -12.00 -35.26
CA ALA A 14 -10.34 -11.18 -36.41
C ALA A 14 -8.92 -10.60 -36.23
N THR A 15 -8.18 -10.51 -37.34
CA THR A 15 -6.83 -9.97 -37.41
C THR A 15 -6.82 -8.59 -38.04
N ARG A 16 -5.70 -7.85 -37.87
CA ARG A 16 -5.49 -6.57 -38.58
C ARG A 16 -5.61 -6.71 -40.12
N ALA A 17 -5.16 -7.86 -40.65
CA ALA A 17 -5.27 -8.15 -42.07
C ALA A 17 -6.74 -8.33 -42.52
N ASP A 18 -7.59 -8.88 -41.67
CA ASP A 18 -9.02 -9.04 -41.96
C ASP A 18 -9.72 -7.68 -41.98
N VAL A 19 -9.39 -6.77 -41.04
CA VAL A 19 -9.88 -5.38 -41.05
C VAL A 19 -9.42 -4.63 -42.31
N ALA A 20 -8.13 -4.76 -42.67
CA ALA A 20 -7.57 -4.13 -43.85
C ALA A 20 -8.28 -4.58 -45.15
N ARG A 21 -8.54 -5.89 -45.27
CA ARG A 21 -9.26 -6.50 -46.39
C ARG A 21 -10.71 -5.99 -46.45
N TYR A 22 -11.40 -5.98 -45.32
CA TYR A 22 -12.79 -5.54 -45.25
C TYR A 22 -12.96 -4.04 -45.56
N ALA A 23 -12.05 -3.19 -45.06
CA ALA A 23 -12.06 -1.75 -45.29
C ALA A 23 -11.48 -1.32 -46.65
N GLY A 24 -10.89 -2.24 -47.42
CA GLY A 24 -10.23 -1.95 -48.71
C GLY A 24 -8.99 -1.07 -48.57
N VAL A 25 -8.16 -1.29 -47.54
CA VAL A 25 -6.95 -0.52 -47.26
C VAL A 25 -5.78 -1.43 -46.91
N SER A 26 -4.56 -0.86 -46.81
CA SER A 26 -3.42 -1.61 -46.32
C SER A 26 -3.45 -1.77 -44.78
N THR A 27 -2.75 -2.78 -44.27
CA THR A 27 -2.58 -2.98 -42.80
C THR A 27 -1.86 -1.80 -42.12
N ALA A 28 -1.06 -1.03 -42.88
CA ALA A 28 -0.43 0.20 -42.40
C ALA A 28 -1.45 1.30 -42.12
N VAL A 29 -2.43 1.48 -43.02
CA VAL A 29 -3.54 2.44 -42.84
C VAL A 29 -4.40 2.08 -41.64
N VAL A 30 -4.72 0.79 -41.44
CA VAL A 30 -5.42 0.32 -40.24
C VAL A 30 -4.60 0.66 -38.97
N SER A 31 -3.29 0.46 -39.00
CA SER A 31 -2.41 0.83 -37.90
C SER A 31 -2.40 2.33 -37.59
N TYR A 32 -2.42 3.17 -38.65
CA TYR A 32 -2.46 4.63 -38.47
C TYR A 32 -3.79 5.10 -37.86
N VAL A 33 -4.90 4.49 -38.23
CA VAL A 33 -6.21 4.83 -37.65
C VAL A 33 -6.33 4.41 -36.20
N ILE A 34 -5.76 3.24 -35.84
CA ILE A 34 -5.85 2.70 -34.45
C ILE A 34 -4.90 3.44 -33.50
N ASN A 35 -3.68 3.81 -33.95
CA ASN A 35 -2.63 4.33 -33.08
C ASN A 35 -2.38 5.84 -33.29
N GLU A 36 -3.27 6.56 -33.97
CA GLU A 36 -3.10 7.99 -34.32
C GLU A 36 -1.70 8.29 -34.88
N GLY A 37 -1.25 7.42 -35.78
CA GLY A 37 0.14 7.39 -36.27
C GLY A 37 0.56 8.65 -37.05
N PRO A 38 1.83 8.75 -37.47
CA PRO A 38 2.44 9.99 -37.99
C PRO A 38 1.86 10.49 -39.31
N ARG A 39 1.06 9.69 -40.00
CA ARG A 39 0.38 10.10 -41.22
C ARG A 39 -1.12 10.25 -40.97
N ARG A 40 -1.64 11.45 -41.26
CA ARG A 40 -3.09 11.69 -41.27
C ARG A 40 -3.77 10.82 -42.33
N VAL A 41 -4.78 10.06 -41.93
CA VAL A 41 -5.64 9.27 -42.80
C VAL A 41 -6.86 10.14 -43.17
N ALA A 42 -7.27 10.13 -44.44
CA ALA A 42 -8.46 10.86 -44.87
C ALA A 42 -9.70 10.47 -44.03
N PRO A 43 -10.55 11.42 -43.62
CA PRO A 43 -11.67 11.15 -42.70
C PRO A 43 -12.59 10.00 -43.15
N GLU A 44 -12.90 9.93 -44.44
CA GLU A 44 -13.71 8.86 -45.03
C GLU A 44 -13.03 7.48 -44.89
N THR A 45 -11.73 7.41 -45.14
CA THR A 45 -10.96 6.17 -45.00
C THR A 45 -10.88 5.74 -43.54
N ALA A 46 -10.70 6.68 -42.64
CA ALA A 46 -10.71 6.41 -41.21
C ALA A 46 -12.07 5.90 -40.71
N ALA A 47 -13.17 6.48 -41.21
CA ALA A 47 -14.53 6.02 -40.91
C ALA A 47 -14.77 4.58 -41.40
N ARG A 48 -14.36 4.23 -42.64
CA ARG A 48 -14.45 2.83 -43.12
C ARG A 48 -13.67 1.84 -42.28
N VAL A 49 -12.46 2.22 -41.86
CA VAL A 49 -11.64 1.36 -40.99
C VAL A 49 -12.29 1.17 -39.62
N ARG A 50 -12.84 2.23 -38.99
CA ARG A 50 -13.56 2.12 -37.72
C ARG A 50 -14.79 1.23 -37.83
N ALA A 51 -15.59 1.40 -38.88
CA ALA A 51 -16.76 0.54 -39.15
C ALA A 51 -16.33 -0.94 -39.31
N ALA A 52 -15.25 -1.21 -40.04
CA ALA A 52 -14.71 -2.56 -40.20
C ALA A 52 -14.26 -3.17 -38.86
N ILE A 53 -13.65 -2.38 -37.98
CA ILE A 53 -13.23 -2.80 -36.60
C ILE A 53 -14.46 -3.22 -35.80
N GLU A 54 -15.54 -2.43 -35.83
CA GLU A 54 -16.78 -2.72 -35.10
C GLU A 54 -17.47 -3.97 -35.63
N ILE A 55 -17.66 -4.08 -36.96
CA ILE A 55 -18.32 -5.22 -37.62
C ILE A 55 -17.58 -6.52 -37.33
N LEU A 56 -16.26 -6.51 -37.48
CA LEU A 56 -15.42 -7.69 -37.26
C LEU A 56 -15.11 -7.94 -35.77
N LYS A 57 -15.57 -7.07 -34.89
CA LYS A 57 -15.23 -7.08 -33.44
C LYS A 57 -13.72 -7.22 -33.21
N TYR A 58 -12.94 -6.57 -34.11
CA TYR A 58 -11.49 -6.63 -34.01
C TYR A 58 -11.00 -5.88 -32.79
N ARG A 59 -10.22 -6.58 -31.99
CA ARG A 59 -9.46 -5.98 -30.87
C ARG A 59 -7.98 -6.03 -31.20
N PRO A 60 -7.26 -4.89 -31.13
CA PRO A 60 -5.81 -4.90 -31.27
C PRO A 60 -5.19 -5.89 -30.29
N ASN A 61 -4.30 -6.74 -30.78
CA ASN A 61 -3.60 -7.66 -29.91
C ASN A 61 -2.54 -6.91 -29.09
N VAL A 62 -2.80 -6.75 -27.80
CA VAL A 62 -1.94 -6.04 -26.85
C VAL A 62 -0.56 -6.70 -26.79
N ASN A 63 -0.50 -8.05 -26.82
CA ASN A 63 0.75 -8.79 -26.79
C ASN A 63 1.62 -8.54 -28.04
N ALA A 64 1.01 -8.44 -29.23
CA ALA A 64 1.72 -8.11 -30.45
C ALA A 64 2.20 -6.64 -30.48
N ARG A 65 1.48 -5.75 -29.78
CA ARG A 65 1.90 -4.35 -29.58
C ARG A 65 3.05 -4.27 -28.59
N ALA A 66 2.98 -5.01 -27.49
CA ALA A 66 4.03 -5.10 -26.48
C ALA A 66 5.34 -5.65 -27.07
N LEU A 67 5.27 -6.70 -27.89
CA LEU A 67 6.43 -7.24 -28.62
C LEU A 67 7.10 -6.19 -29.54
N LYS A 68 6.32 -5.29 -30.15
CA LYS A 68 6.85 -4.23 -31.00
C LYS A 68 7.37 -3.03 -30.22
N LYS A 69 6.76 -2.70 -29.07
CA LYS A 69 7.14 -1.56 -28.23
C LYS A 69 8.24 -1.91 -27.23
N GLY A 70 8.39 -3.19 -26.87
CA GLY A 70 9.30 -3.68 -25.84
C GLY A 70 8.76 -3.58 -24.40
N PHE A 71 7.52 -3.09 -24.20
CA PHE A 71 6.87 -2.97 -22.89
C PHE A 71 5.36 -3.23 -22.98
N THR A 72 4.78 -3.69 -21.87
CA THR A 72 3.42 -4.21 -21.79
C THR A 72 2.40 -3.19 -21.25
N GLU A 73 2.88 -2.09 -20.69
CA GLU A 73 2.08 -1.10 -19.96
C GLU A 73 1.38 -1.74 -18.73
N MET A 74 2.01 -2.78 -18.13
CA MET A 74 1.52 -3.46 -16.94
C MET A 74 2.56 -3.47 -15.81
N LEU A 75 2.13 -3.22 -14.58
CA LEU A 75 2.93 -3.36 -13.35
C LEU A 75 2.36 -4.49 -12.49
N GLY A 76 3.23 -5.32 -11.97
CA GLY A 76 2.87 -6.30 -10.94
C GLY A 76 2.91 -5.66 -9.55
N VAL A 77 1.84 -5.81 -8.79
CA VAL A 77 1.79 -5.38 -7.38
C VAL A 77 1.61 -6.61 -6.51
N VAL A 78 2.52 -6.82 -5.57
CA VAL A 78 2.44 -7.95 -4.63
C VAL A 78 2.29 -7.42 -3.22
N LEU A 79 1.22 -7.84 -2.55
CA LEU A 79 0.83 -7.40 -1.22
C LEU A 79 0.67 -8.61 -0.29
N PRO A 80 0.89 -8.46 1.02
CA PRO A 80 0.67 -9.56 1.96
C PRO A 80 -0.80 -10.01 2.02
N ASP A 81 -1.75 -9.06 2.14
CA ASP A 81 -3.16 -9.36 2.35
C ASP A 81 -4.05 -8.22 1.83
N ILE A 82 -4.83 -8.45 0.78
CA ILE A 82 -5.77 -7.46 0.23
C ILE A 82 -7.03 -7.29 1.10
N THR A 83 -7.28 -8.16 2.06
CA THR A 83 -8.40 -8.02 3.00
C THR A 83 -8.07 -7.06 4.15
N ASN A 84 -6.80 -6.71 4.31
CA ASN A 84 -6.39 -5.62 5.19
C ASN A 84 -6.69 -4.27 4.50
N PRO A 85 -7.53 -3.41 5.11
CA PRO A 85 -7.92 -2.12 4.55
C PRO A 85 -6.74 -1.25 4.14
N PHE A 86 -5.65 -1.27 4.89
CA PHE A 86 -4.43 -0.53 4.56
C PHE A 86 -3.89 -0.93 3.17
N PHE A 87 -3.73 -2.22 2.90
CA PHE A 87 -3.23 -2.69 1.60
C PHE A 87 -4.25 -2.51 0.49
N ALA A 88 -5.55 -2.60 0.79
CA ALA A 88 -6.61 -2.31 -0.18
C ALA A 88 -6.60 -0.84 -0.62
N GLU A 89 -6.50 0.09 0.33
CA GLU A 89 -6.40 1.52 0.06
C GLU A 89 -5.08 1.86 -0.66
N TYR A 90 -3.97 1.22 -0.27
CA TYR A 90 -2.69 1.41 -0.93
C TYR A 90 -2.71 0.90 -2.39
N ALA A 91 -3.30 -0.29 -2.65
CA ALA A 91 -3.48 -0.80 -4.00
C ALA A 91 -4.32 0.17 -4.86
N ARG A 92 -5.38 0.75 -4.29
CA ARG A 92 -6.20 1.75 -4.97
C ARG A 92 -5.43 3.03 -5.29
N ALA A 93 -4.62 3.52 -4.36
CA ALA A 93 -3.78 4.70 -4.57
C ALA A 93 -2.71 4.44 -5.65
N LEU A 94 -2.08 3.26 -5.64
CA LEU A 94 -1.15 2.83 -6.69
C LEU A 94 -1.83 2.73 -8.06
N GLU A 95 -3.05 2.20 -8.11
CA GLU A 95 -3.82 2.12 -9.36
C GLU A 95 -4.05 3.50 -9.96
N ILE A 96 -4.49 4.47 -9.15
CA ILE A 96 -4.72 5.85 -9.59
C ILE A 96 -3.42 6.48 -10.10
N ALA A 97 -2.33 6.33 -9.34
CA ALA A 97 -1.03 6.88 -9.72
C ALA A 97 -0.48 6.24 -11.00
N ALA A 98 -0.58 4.91 -11.14
CA ALA A 98 -0.13 4.18 -12.33
C ALA A 98 -0.95 4.54 -13.59
N ALA A 99 -2.28 4.64 -13.44
CA ALA A 99 -3.18 4.98 -14.54
C ALA A 99 -2.89 6.36 -15.14
N ALA A 100 -2.45 7.34 -14.32
CA ALA A 100 -2.02 8.66 -14.80
C ALA A 100 -0.83 8.59 -15.76
N HIS A 101 -0.05 7.50 -15.73
CA HIS A 101 1.08 7.22 -16.63
C HIS A 101 0.79 6.12 -17.66
N GLY A 102 -0.47 5.69 -17.81
CA GLY A 102 -0.89 4.71 -18.82
C GLY A 102 -0.62 3.25 -18.42
N TYR A 103 -0.28 2.97 -17.17
CA TYR A 103 -0.06 1.61 -16.67
C TYR A 103 -1.34 1.01 -16.06
N VAL A 104 -1.48 -0.30 -16.24
CA VAL A 104 -2.50 -1.12 -15.58
C VAL A 104 -1.82 -1.97 -14.51
N LEU A 105 -2.45 -2.11 -13.34
CA LEU A 105 -1.92 -2.95 -12.27
C LEU A 105 -2.46 -4.37 -12.33
N VAL A 106 -1.57 -5.33 -12.09
CA VAL A 106 -1.90 -6.74 -11.80
C VAL A 106 -1.57 -6.98 -10.34
N VAL A 107 -2.62 -7.01 -9.51
CA VAL A 107 -2.47 -7.19 -8.06
C VAL A 107 -2.54 -8.68 -7.71
N ALA A 108 -1.62 -9.13 -6.87
CA ALA A 108 -1.59 -10.48 -6.30
C ALA A 108 -1.27 -10.42 -4.81
N THR A 109 -1.72 -11.42 -4.04
CA THR A 109 -1.53 -11.50 -2.59
C THR A 109 -0.74 -12.74 -2.21
N SER A 110 0.22 -12.56 -1.31
CA SER A 110 1.11 -13.62 -0.82
C SER A 110 0.62 -14.29 0.46
N ASP A 111 -0.44 -13.76 1.09
CA ASP A 111 -0.95 -14.19 2.40
C ASP A 111 0.15 -14.24 3.49
N GLY A 112 1.17 -13.37 3.37
CA GLY A 112 2.33 -13.36 4.25
C GLY A 112 3.23 -14.60 4.12
N ASN A 113 3.09 -15.38 3.05
CA ASN A 113 3.80 -16.64 2.84
C ASN A 113 4.95 -16.46 1.82
N GLU A 114 6.18 -16.73 2.25
CA GLU A 114 7.38 -16.60 1.42
C GLU A 114 7.36 -17.47 0.15
N ALA A 115 6.90 -18.71 0.25
CA ALA A 115 6.85 -19.62 -0.90
C ALA A 115 5.80 -19.17 -1.93
N GLN A 116 4.67 -18.63 -1.46
CA GLN A 116 3.63 -18.07 -2.32
C GLN A 116 4.12 -16.77 -2.99
N GLU A 117 4.77 -15.88 -2.24
CA GLU A 117 5.36 -14.65 -2.79
C GLU A 117 6.37 -14.98 -3.89
N SER A 118 7.30 -15.92 -3.65
CA SER A 118 8.29 -16.35 -4.62
C SER A 118 7.65 -16.88 -5.91
N ARG A 119 6.57 -17.66 -5.79
CA ARG A 119 5.82 -18.17 -6.95
C ARG A 119 5.15 -17.04 -7.73
N ILE A 120 4.46 -16.13 -7.03
CA ILE A 120 3.78 -14.99 -7.65
C ILE A 120 4.77 -14.12 -8.40
N LEU A 121 5.92 -13.78 -7.79
CA LEU A 121 6.96 -13.00 -8.44
C LEU A 121 7.49 -13.66 -9.71
N SER A 122 7.70 -14.98 -9.67
CA SER A 122 8.11 -15.76 -10.84
C SER A 122 7.04 -15.76 -11.94
N ASP A 123 5.76 -15.88 -11.57
CA ASP A 123 4.65 -15.87 -12.52
C ASP A 123 4.47 -14.50 -13.17
N LEU A 124 4.58 -13.40 -12.42
CA LEU A 124 4.55 -12.03 -12.94
C LEU A 124 5.73 -11.78 -13.87
N ALA A 125 6.92 -12.28 -13.50
CA ALA A 125 8.10 -12.23 -14.32
C ALA A 125 7.89 -12.91 -15.68
N ASN A 126 7.31 -14.10 -15.71
CA ASN A 126 7.00 -14.84 -16.92
C ASN A 126 5.89 -14.19 -17.77
N ARG A 127 5.03 -13.38 -17.18
CA ARG A 127 3.98 -12.62 -17.87
C ARG A 127 4.47 -11.29 -18.44
N HIS A 128 5.77 -11.00 -18.33
CA HIS A 128 6.42 -9.81 -18.88
C HIS A 128 5.82 -8.49 -18.37
N VAL A 129 5.46 -8.40 -17.09
CA VAL A 129 5.16 -7.10 -16.49
C VAL A 129 6.41 -6.20 -16.58
N ASP A 130 6.22 -4.91 -16.79
CA ASP A 130 7.32 -3.95 -17.01
C ASP A 130 8.09 -3.65 -15.73
N GLY A 131 7.44 -3.82 -14.57
CA GLY A 131 8.05 -3.65 -13.26
C GLY A 131 7.22 -4.23 -12.14
N LEU A 132 7.79 -4.21 -10.94
CA LEU A 132 7.19 -4.76 -9.73
C LEU A 132 7.14 -3.72 -8.62
N ILE A 133 6.02 -3.68 -7.91
CA ILE A 133 5.84 -2.90 -6.67
C ILE A 133 5.45 -3.88 -5.57
N ILE A 134 6.23 -3.99 -4.50
CA ILE A 134 6.14 -5.14 -3.60
C ILE A 134 6.21 -4.70 -2.14
N ALA A 135 5.23 -5.13 -1.34
CA ALA A 135 5.36 -5.22 0.12
C ALA A 135 5.86 -6.63 0.45
N THR A 136 7.19 -6.81 0.43
CA THR A 136 7.81 -8.14 0.55
C THR A 136 7.84 -8.65 1.99
N VAL A 137 7.66 -9.97 2.13
CA VAL A 137 7.95 -10.73 3.35
C VAL A 137 9.20 -11.62 3.18
N LEU A 138 9.80 -11.62 1.96
CA LEU A 138 11.00 -12.41 1.68
C LEU A 138 12.25 -11.77 2.29
N PRO A 139 13.18 -12.61 2.74
CA PRO A 139 14.50 -12.13 3.14
C PRO A 139 15.28 -11.60 1.90
N PRO A 140 16.24 -10.68 2.09
CA PRO A 140 16.97 -10.04 1.00
C PRO A 140 17.63 -10.99 -0.02
N SER A 141 18.10 -12.16 0.44
CA SER A 141 18.75 -13.16 -0.42
C SER A 141 17.77 -13.83 -1.39
N GLY A 142 16.60 -14.24 -0.91
CA GLY A 142 15.55 -14.87 -1.74
C GLY A 142 14.95 -13.89 -2.74
N PHE A 143 14.69 -12.68 -2.29
CA PHE A 143 14.10 -11.61 -3.08
C PHE A 143 14.95 -11.26 -4.32
N ARG A 144 16.27 -11.05 -4.14
CA ARG A 144 17.18 -10.64 -5.23
C ARG A 144 17.26 -11.64 -6.39
N ALA A 145 17.20 -12.93 -6.09
CA ALA A 145 17.30 -13.96 -7.12
C ALA A 145 16.10 -13.91 -8.08
N ILE A 146 14.91 -13.56 -7.57
CA ILE A 146 13.65 -13.59 -8.32
C ILE A 146 13.42 -12.29 -9.10
N THR A 147 13.83 -11.14 -8.53
CA THR A 147 13.59 -9.81 -9.13
C THR A 147 14.74 -9.34 -10.03
N ALA A 148 15.83 -10.12 -10.15
CA ALA A 148 17.01 -9.75 -10.91
C ALA A 148 16.69 -9.27 -12.34
N GLY A 149 17.19 -8.07 -12.67
CA GLY A 149 17.01 -7.45 -13.99
C GLY A 149 15.63 -6.82 -14.25
N ARG A 150 14.76 -6.70 -13.24
CA ARG A 150 13.47 -6.02 -13.36
C ARG A 150 13.43 -4.75 -12.51
N PRO A 151 12.93 -3.64 -13.05
CA PRO A 151 12.62 -2.47 -12.25
C PRO A 151 11.67 -2.86 -11.11
N THR A 152 12.12 -2.67 -9.87
CA THR A 152 11.37 -3.10 -8.69
C THR A 152 11.44 -2.03 -7.61
N VAL A 153 10.29 -1.67 -7.04
CA VAL A 153 10.15 -0.73 -5.93
C VAL A 153 9.53 -1.45 -4.75
N LEU A 154 10.11 -1.27 -3.58
CA LEU A 154 9.57 -1.81 -2.34
C LEU A 154 8.68 -0.79 -1.65
N ILE A 155 7.56 -1.25 -1.10
CA ILE A 155 6.61 -0.42 -0.38
C ILE A 155 6.37 -0.96 1.03
N ASN A 156 5.85 -0.11 1.91
CA ASN A 156 5.62 -0.43 3.32
C ASN A 156 6.91 -0.89 4.04
N CYS A 157 8.06 -0.40 3.60
CA CYS A 157 9.34 -0.71 4.21
C CYS A 157 9.57 0.18 5.43
N SER A 158 10.02 -0.41 6.52
CA SER A 158 10.40 0.33 7.73
C SER A 158 11.87 0.77 7.72
N THR A 159 12.67 0.22 6.83
CA THR A 159 14.11 0.47 6.68
C THR A 159 14.53 0.40 5.22
N PRO A 160 15.67 1.02 4.85
CA PRO A 160 16.23 0.87 3.50
C PRO A 160 16.48 -0.59 3.14
N PHE A 161 16.22 -0.94 1.90
CA PHE A 161 16.50 -2.25 1.35
C PHE A 161 17.56 -2.13 0.25
N ARG A 162 18.81 -2.43 0.59
CA ARG A 162 19.97 -2.16 -0.27
C ARG A 162 19.79 -2.68 -1.70
N GLY A 163 19.90 -1.76 -2.66
CA GLY A 163 19.83 -2.05 -4.10
C GLY A 163 18.43 -1.99 -4.69
N TYR A 164 17.44 -1.53 -3.95
CA TYR A 164 16.08 -1.27 -4.43
C TYR A 164 15.56 0.06 -3.89
N PRO A 165 14.92 0.89 -4.71
CA PRO A 165 14.14 1.99 -4.21
C PRO A 165 13.06 1.48 -3.26
N ALA A 166 12.93 2.10 -2.10
CA ALA A 166 11.97 1.71 -1.09
C ALA A 166 11.19 2.93 -0.56
N VAL A 167 9.92 2.71 -0.27
CA VAL A 167 8.99 3.71 0.27
C VAL A 167 8.36 3.18 1.54
N GLY A 168 8.32 3.99 2.59
CA GLY A 168 7.70 3.58 3.84
C GLY A 168 7.37 4.72 4.78
N PRO A 169 6.55 4.43 5.83
CA PRO A 169 6.17 5.43 6.82
C PRO A 169 7.23 5.61 7.92
N ALA A 170 7.18 6.76 8.58
CA ALA A 170 7.91 7.04 9.81
C ALA A 170 7.23 6.34 11.01
N SER A 171 7.21 4.99 10.98
CA SER A 171 6.43 4.18 11.93
C SER A 171 6.84 4.35 13.38
N ARG A 172 8.14 4.54 13.64
CA ARG A 172 8.68 4.73 15.00
C ARG A 172 8.18 6.04 15.61
N GLU A 173 8.27 7.10 14.82
CA GLU A 173 7.84 8.44 15.22
C GLU A 173 6.33 8.53 15.40
N GLY A 174 5.57 7.90 14.49
CA GLY A 174 4.10 7.85 14.59
C GLY A 174 3.62 7.07 15.81
N ALA A 175 4.21 5.91 16.08
CA ALA A 175 3.88 5.13 17.26
C ALA A 175 4.24 5.89 18.54
N ARG A 176 5.41 6.53 18.56
CA ARG A 176 5.80 7.38 19.70
C ARG A 176 4.80 8.49 19.93
N ALA A 177 4.36 9.21 18.89
CA ALA A 177 3.41 10.31 19.03
C ALA A 177 2.06 9.85 19.64
N LEU A 178 1.59 8.64 19.28
CA LEU A 178 0.40 8.05 19.91
C LEU A 178 0.58 7.84 21.41
N ILE A 179 1.71 7.30 21.82
CA ILE A 179 1.99 7.01 23.24
C ILE A 179 2.25 8.31 24.01
N ASP A 180 3.02 9.25 23.44
CA ASP A 180 3.22 10.59 24.00
C ASP A 180 1.86 11.26 24.28
N HIS A 181 0.89 11.15 23.35
CA HIS A 181 -0.46 11.67 23.53
C HIS A 181 -1.20 10.99 24.70
N LEU A 182 -1.18 9.65 24.77
CA LEU A 182 -1.83 8.92 25.86
C LEU A 182 -1.23 9.26 27.24
N ILE A 183 0.09 9.45 27.33
CA ILE A 183 0.77 9.78 28.58
C ILE A 183 0.51 11.25 28.97
N THR A 184 0.73 12.19 28.03
CA THR A 184 0.73 13.62 28.38
C THR A 184 -0.66 14.24 28.46
N VAL A 185 -1.61 13.76 27.68
CA VAL A 185 -2.97 14.32 27.65
C VAL A 185 -3.93 13.54 28.58
N HIS A 186 -3.77 12.22 28.63
CA HIS A 186 -4.71 11.36 29.38
C HIS A 186 -4.09 10.74 30.65
N GLY A 187 -2.79 10.91 30.89
CA GLY A 187 -2.12 10.46 32.11
C GLY A 187 -1.94 8.94 32.23
N HIS A 188 -2.00 8.21 31.10
CA HIS A 188 -1.78 6.76 31.11
C HIS A 188 -0.33 6.43 31.44
N GLN A 189 -0.11 5.64 32.50
CA GLN A 189 1.22 5.19 32.91
C GLN A 189 1.57 3.77 32.45
N SER A 190 0.58 3.04 31.95
CA SER A 190 0.74 1.69 31.41
C SER A 190 -0.14 1.56 30.16
N VAL A 191 0.50 1.44 29.00
CA VAL A 191 -0.17 1.18 27.72
C VAL A 191 0.32 -0.16 27.19
N ALA A 192 -0.58 -1.12 27.05
CA ALA A 192 -0.25 -2.40 26.43
C ALA A 192 -0.04 -2.23 24.92
N LEU A 193 0.75 -3.11 24.32
CA LEU A 193 0.95 -3.19 22.88
C LEU A 193 0.42 -4.52 22.36
N ILE A 194 -0.52 -4.46 21.39
CA ILE A 194 -0.88 -5.60 20.56
C ILE A 194 -0.13 -5.45 19.24
N MET A 195 0.80 -6.37 18.97
CA MET A 195 1.72 -6.34 17.83
C MET A 195 1.63 -7.62 17.01
N GLY A 196 1.93 -7.53 15.73
CA GLY A 196 2.09 -8.71 14.88
C GLY A 196 3.27 -9.58 15.30
N GLU A 197 3.20 -10.86 14.95
CA GLU A 197 4.35 -11.76 15.04
C GLU A 197 5.46 -11.27 14.11
N SER A 198 6.70 -11.43 14.54
CA SER A 198 7.89 -11.13 13.76
C SER A 198 8.90 -12.24 13.95
N SER A 199 9.49 -12.72 12.87
CA SER A 199 10.64 -13.63 12.90
C SER A 199 11.97 -12.88 13.07
N GLU A 200 11.96 -11.55 12.96
CA GLU A 200 13.15 -10.73 13.08
C GLU A 200 13.56 -10.55 14.53
N PRO A 201 14.87 -10.62 14.83
CA PRO A 201 15.39 -10.45 16.19
C PRO A 201 15.32 -8.99 16.67
N ILE A 202 15.10 -8.04 15.76
CA ILE A 202 15.04 -6.60 16.05
C ILE A 202 13.58 -6.19 16.19
N PRO A 203 13.20 -5.49 17.29
CA PRO A 203 11.84 -4.99 17.43
C PRO A 203 11.41 -4.13 16.24
N GLU A 204 10.18 -4.32 15.81
CA GLU A 204 9.58 -3.56 14.72
C GLU A 204 9.51 -2.06 15.07
N PRO A 205 9.61 -1.12 14.11
CA PRO A 205 9.66 0.31 14.40
C PRO A 205 8.51 0.86 15.25
N ARG A 206 7.28 0.35 15.11
CA ARG A 206 6.15 0.77 15.98
C ARG A 206 6.36 0.36 17.44
N GLU A 207 6.88 -0.84 17.67
CA GLU A 207 7.25 -1.30 19.00
C GLU A 207 8.39 -0.47 19.62
N ARG A 208 9.38 -0.12 18.79
CA ARG A 208 10.46 0.78 19.26
C ARG A 208 9.91 2.15 19.62
N GLY A 209 9.04 2.74 18.80
CA GLY A 209 8.42 4.03 19.09
C GLY A 209 7.58 4.01 20.38
N TRP A 210 6.84 2.92 20.60
CA TRP A 210 6.13 2.67 21.84
C TRP A 210 7.11 2.62 23.04
N GLY A 211 8.21 1.88 22.95
CA GLY A 211 9.22 1.79 24.01
C GLY A 211 9.96 3.10 24.27
N ASP A 212 10.28 3.86 23.21
CA ASP A 212 10.95 5.17 23.32
C ASP A 212 10.12 6.18 24.11
N ALA A 213 8.80 6.15 23.99
CA ALA A 213 7.94 7.04 24.76
C ALA A 213 8.04 6.72 26.26
N PHE A 214 7.92 5.44 26.64
CA PHE A 214 8.08 5.05 28.05
C PHE A 214 9.44 5.41 28.62
N GLN A 215 10.49 5.20 27.85
CA GLN A 215 11.85 5.58 28.25
C GLN A 215 11.96 7.10 28.47
N ALA A 216 11.35 7.91 27.61
CA ALA A 216 11.42 9.37 27.69
C ALA A 216 10.69 9.94 28.93
N TYR A 217 9.65 9.25 29.42
CA TYR A 217 8.89 9.65 30.61
C TYR A 217 9.30 8.88 31.86
N GLU A 218 10.37 8.08 31.79
CA GLU A 218 10.87 7.26 32.93
C GLU A 218 9.81 6.31 33.51
N LEU A 219 8.89 5.85 32.63
CA LEU A 219 7.83 4.91 32.99
C LEU A 219 8.23 3.47 32.61
N PRO A 220 7.77 2.46 33.37
CA PRO A 220 7.95 1.09 32.97
C PRO A 220 7.11 0.80 31.70
N PRO A 221 7.66 0.10 30.69
CA PRO A 221 6.90 -0.26 29.51
C PRO A 221 5.74 -1.19 29.89
N GLY A 222 4.61 -1.01 29.22
CA GLY A 222 3.46 -1.89 29.37
C GLY A 222 3.71 -3.30 28.79
N PRO A 223 2.77 -4.22 28.90
CA PRO A 223 2.90 -5.55 28.36
C PRO A 223 2.72 -5.57 26.83
N ILE A 224 3.36 -6.55 26.18
CA ILE A 224 3.23 -6.80 24.75
C ILE A 224 2.57 -8.15 24.53
N VAL A 225 1.54 -8.21 23.66
CA VAL A 225 0.97 -9.45 23.17
C VAL A 225 1.19 -9.52 21.65
N ARG A 226 1.80 -10.61 21.19
CA ARG A 226 2.05 -10.86 19.77
C ARG A 226 1.05 -11.84 19.21
N THR A 227 0.59 -11.54 18.00
CA THR A 227 -0.43 -12.32 17.31
C THR A 227 -0.36 -12.09 15.81
N SER A 228 -1.19 -12.75 15.02
CA SER A 228 -1.29 -12.49 13.58
C SER A 228 -1.83 -11.08 13.29
N PHE A 229 -1.37 -10.45 12.19
CA PHE A 229 -1.95 -9.20 11.69
C PHE A 229 -3.34 -9.45 11.08
N SER A 230 -4.31 -9.74 11.94
CA SER A 230 -5.69 -10.03 11.52
C SER A 230 -6.70 -9.52 12.55
N ARG A 231 -7.96 -9.40 12.16
CA ARG A 231 -9.06 -9.08 13.10
C ARG A 231 -9.17 -10.13 14.20
N GLN A 232 -9.00 -11.40 13.84
CA GLN A 232 -9.04 -12.51 14.79
C GLN A 232 -7.88 -12.43 15.79
N GLY A 233 -6.65 -12.19 15.30
CA GLY A 233 -5.48 -12.02 16.18
C GLY A 233 -5.66 -10.85 17.15
N GLY A 234 -6.13 -9.69 16.66
CA GLY A 234 -6.42 -8.55 17.53
C GLY A 234 -7.46 -8.85 18.61
N TYR A 235 -8.49 -9.64 18.26
CA TYR A 235 -9.51 -10.10 19.21
C TYR A 235 -8.88 -11.01 20.28
N GLU A 236 -8.15 -12.04 19.88
CA GLU A 236 -7.54 -13.01 20.81
C GLU A 236 -6.53 -12.34 21.74
N ALA A 237 -5.70 -11.46 21.21
CA ALA A 237 -4.73 -10.70 22.01
C ALA A 237 -5.42 -9.79 23.04
N ALA A 238 -6.51 -9.12 22.64
CA ALA A 238 -7.28 -8.31 23.57
C ALA A 238 -7.96 -9.17 24.66
N VAL A 239 -8.56 -10.31 24.31
CA VAL A 239 -9.12 -11.26 25.31
C VAL A 239 -8.04 -11.68 26.33
N GLN A 240 -6.82 -11.98 25.85
CA GLN A 240 -5.70 -12.32 26.72
C GLN A 240 -5.37 -11.16 27.68
N LEU A 241 -5.20 -9.93 27.17
CA LEU A 241 -4.91 -8.74 27.99
C LEU A 241 -6.00 -8.48 29.04
N LEU A 242 -7.25 -8.64 28.65
CA LEU A 242 -8.40 -8.39 29.52
C LEU A 242 -8.56 -9.44 30.65
N SER A 243 -8.00 -10.65 30.45
CA SER A 243 -8.00 -11.72 31.46
C SER A 243 -6.98 -11.53 32.56
N TRP A 244 -6.04 -10.62 32.44
CA TRP A 244 -4.99 -10.40 33.43
C TRP A 244 -5.51 -9.72 34.69
N ALA A 245 -4.91 -10.04 35.83
CA ALA A 245 -5.31 -9.46 37.12
C ALA A 245 -5.15 -7.93 37.15
N THR A 246 -4.08 -7.42 36.51
CA THR A 246 -3.86 -5.98 36.33
C THR A 246 -4.08 -5.65 34.86
N ARG A 247 -5.24 -5.08 34.56
CA ARG A 247 -5.57 -4.65 33.20
C ARG A 247 -4.84 -3.36 32.83
N PRO A 248 -4.39 -3.21 31.59
CA PRO A 248 -3.86 -1.94 31.12
C PRO A 248 -4.97 -0.90 31.04
N SER A 249 -4.67 0.36 31.31
CA SER A 249 -5.62 1.46 31.18
C SER A 249 -5.76 1.93 29.71
N ALA A 250 -4.80 1.59 28.86
CA ALA A 250 -4.85 1.87 27.44
C ALA A 250 -4.15 0.76 26.64
N ILE A 251 -4.53 0.61 25.37
CA ILE A 251 -3.96 -0.35 24.43
C ILE A 251 -3.57 0.38 23.13
N PHE A 252 -2.31 0.23 22.73
CA PHE A 252 -1.87 0.53 21.38
C PHE A 252 -1.97 -0.74 20.53
N VAL A 253 -2.74 -0.69 19.47
CA VAL A 253 -2.91 -1.79 18.52
C VAL A 253 -2.19 -1.43 17.22
N ALA A 254 -1.28 -2.30 16.77
CA ALA A 254 -0.35 -2.01 15.69
C ALA A 254 -0.98 -1.83 14.29
N SER A 255 -2.27 -2.10 14.10
CA SER A 255 -3.00 -1.80 12.86
C SER A 255 -4.50 -1.63 13.10
N ASP A 256 -5.16 -0.89 12.23
CA ASP A 256 -6.62 -0.67 12.30
C ASP A 256 -7.39 -1.99 12.16
N GLN A 257 -6.93 -2.90 11.31
CA GLN A 257 -7.52 -4.22 11.14
C GLN A 257 -7.53 -5.02 12.45
N MET A 258 -6.41 -5.06 13.16
CA MET A 258 -6.32 -5.73 14.47
C MET A 258 -7.17 -5.00 15.51
N CYS A 259 -7.21 -3.67 15.44
CA CYS A 259 -7.97 -2.83 16.36
C CYS A 259 -9.47 -3.13 16.31
N THR A 260 -10.02 -3.38 15.14
CA THR A 260 -11.43 -3.81 14.98
C THR A 260 -11.72 -5.07 15.81
N GLY A 261 -10.79 -6.03 15.82
CA GLY A 261 -10.88 -7.23 16.67
C GLY A 261 -10.78 -6.93 18.15
N ALA A 262 -9.81 -6.07 18.54
CA ALA A 262 -9.61 -5.67 19.92
C ALA A 262 -10.84 -4.94 20.50
N LEU A 263 -11.45 -4.02 19.76
CA LEU A 263 -12.67 -3.33 20.16
C LEU A 263 -13.84 -4.31 20.38
N LYS A 264 -13.96 -5.33 19.52
CA LYS A 264 -14.95 -6.38 19.70
C LYS A 264 -14.75 -7.11 21.04
N ALA A 265 -13.53 -7.51 21.38
CA ALA A 265 -13.20 -8.19 22.63
C ALA A 265 -13.49 -7.31 23.87
N ILE A 266 -13.12 -6.02 23.82
CA ILE A 266 -13.41 -5.04 24.88
C ILE A 266 -14.90 -4.96 25.13
N ARG A 267 -15.71 -4.83 24.07
CA ARG A 267 -17.17 -4.77 24.16
C ARG A 267 -17.78 -6.05 24.71
N GLU A 268 -17.32 -7.22 24.29
CA GLU A 268 -17.82 -8.52 24.78
C GLU A 268 -17.47 -8.77 26.24
N ALA A 269 -16.36 -8.18 26.74
CA ALA A 269 -16.01 -8.16 28.14
C ALA A 269 -16.85 -7.18 28.97
N GLY A 270 -17.82 -6.48 28.36
CA GLY A 270 -18.67 -5.49 29.04
C GLY A 270 -17.97 -4.18 29.37
N LEU A 271 -16.79 -3.92 28.75
CA LEU A 271 -16.00 -2.72 28.98
C LEU A 271 -16.28 -1.68 27.89
N ARG A 272 -16.09 -0.41 28.26
CA ARG A 272 -16.30 0.73 27.37
C ARG A 272 -14.94 1.29 26.91
N CYS A 273 -14.86 1.62 25.66
CA CYS A 273 -13.76 2.41 25.08
C CYS A 273 -14.31 3.83 24.82
N PRO A 274 -13.67 4.87 25.34
CA PRO A 274 -12.39 4.90 26.07
C PRO A 274 -12.51 4.80 27.60
N GLU A 275 -13.70 4.85 28.21
CA GLU A 275 -13.93 5.12 29.64
C GLU A 275 -13.27 4.06 30.56
N ASP A 276 -13.27 2.81 30.16
CA ASP A 276 -12.67 1.72 30.93
C ASP A 276 -11.30 1.32 30.37
N ILE A 277 -11.10 1.42 29.04
CA ILE A 277 -9.84 1.17 28.35
C ILE A 277 -9.75 2.09 27.13
N ALA A 278 -8.75 2.98 27.10
CA ALA A 278 -8.45 3.77 25.92
C ALA A 278 -7.77 2.91 24.83
N VAL A 279 -8.03 3.21 23.57
CA VAL A 279 -7.43 2.49 22.44
C VAL A 279 -6.90 3.48 21.41
N VAL A 280 -5.68 3.23 20.94
CA VAL A 280 -5.09 3.93 19.79
C VAL A 280 -4.57 2.92 18.77
N SER A 281 -4.54 3.32 17.50
CA SER A 281 -4.19 2.43 16.40
C SER A 281 -3.18 3.03 15.43
N PHE A 282 -2.70 2.22 14.50
CA PHE A 282 -1.81 2.63 13.42
C PHE A 282 -2.46 2.31 12.08
N ASP A 283 -2.12 3.04 11.03
CA ASP A 283 -2.50 3.04 9.63
C ASP A 283 -3.39 4.22 9.25
N GLY A 284 -4.48 4.46 9.99
CA GLY A 284 -5.41 5.57 9.74
C GLY A 284 -6.25 5.38 8.48
N THR A 285 -6.66 4.15 8.24
CA THR A 285 -7.55 3.76 7.14
C THR A 285 -8.97 4.32 7.34
N SER A 286 -9.81 4.21 6.33
CA SER A 286 -11.22 4.59 6.45
C SER A 286 -11.94 3.81 7.55
N GLU A 287 -11.58 2.56 7.84
CA GLU A 287 -12.17 1.79 8.95
C GLU A 287 -12.02 2.49 10.30
N ALA A 288 -10.89 3.18 10.54
CA ALA A 288 -10.63 3.89 11.79
C ALA A 288 -11.66 5.00 12.09
N GLU A 289 -12.19 5.63 11.06
CA GLU A 289 -13.23 6.66 11.18
C GLU A 289 -14.61 6.07 11.49
N TYR A 290 -14.89 4.89 10.93
CA TYR A 290 -16.19 4.22 11.06
C TYR A 290 -16.25 3.16 12.17
N CYS A 291 -15.16 2.95 12.93
CA CYS A 291 -15.19 2.18 14.16
C CYS A 291 -16.03 2.88 15.24
N TRP A 292 -16.43 2.13 16.26
CA TRP A 292 -17.10 2.69 17.42
C TRP A 292 -16.38 2.32 18.71
N PRO A 293 -15.81 3.34 19.42
CA PRO A 293 -15.70 4.74 19.01
C PRO A 293 -14.74 4.93 17.82
N PRO A 294 -14.79 6.09 17.11
CA PRO A 294 -13.81 6.43 16.07
C PRO A 294 -12.40 6.45 16.65
N LEU A 295 -11.44 5.83 15.92
CA LEU A 295 -10.10 5.57 16.43
C LEU A 295 -9.16 6.77 16.30
N THR A 296 -8.45 7.08 17.37
CA THR A 296 -7.24 7.90 17.36
C THR A 296 -6.10 7.09 16.76
N VAL A 297 -5.46 7.62 15.71
CA VAL A 297 -4.51 6.86 14.90
C VAL A 297 -3.28 7.67 14.50
N ALA A 298 -2.16 6.98 14.25
CA ALA A 298 -1.08 7.51 13.42
C ALA A 298 -1.38 7.15 11.95
N ARG A 299 -1.87 8.13 11.19
CA ARG A 299 -2.29 7.96 9.80
C ARG A 299 -1.10 8.00 8.85
N GLN A 300 -0.99 6.98 8.02
CA GLN A 300 0.01 6.93 6.95
C GLN A 300 -0.47 7.75 5.72
N PRO A 301 0.40 8.52 5.06
CA PRO A 301 0.05 9.28 3.87
C PRO A 301 0.05 8.38 2.62
N ILE A 302 -0.89 7.43 2.55
CA ILE A 302 -0.96 6.37 1.55
C ILE A 302 -0.88 6.91 0.12
N GLN A 303 -1.62 7.99 -0.18
CA GLN A 303 -1.63 8.60 -1.51
C GLN A 303 -0.24 9.08 -1.93
N THR A 304 0.43 9.84 -1.06
CA THR A 304 1.78 10.37 -1.32
C THR A 304 2.81 9.25 -1.45
N MET A 305 2.69 8.21 -0.63
CA MET A 305 3.56 7.04 -0.69
C MET A 305 3.36 6.26 -2.00
N ALA A 306 2.13 6.13 -2.49
CA ALA A 306 1.83 5.48 -3.76
C ALA A 306 2.39 6.26 -4.96
N GLU A 307 2.22 7.58 -4.97
CA GLU A 307 2.79 8.48 -5.99
C GLU A 307 4.32 8.39 -6.02
N ALA A 308 4.96 8.37 -4.84
CA ALA A 308 6.40 8.21 -4.72
C ALA A 308 6.89 6.85 -5.25
N ALA A 309 6.15 5.76 -4.97
CA ALA A 309 6.49 4.44 -5.48
C ALA A 309 6.40 4.36 -7.01
N ILE A 310 5.37 4.94 -7.62
CA ILE A 310 5.24 5.02 -9.09
C ILE A 310 6.33 5.91 -9.67
N SER A 311 6.63 7.06 -9.07
CA SER A 311 7.73 7.93 -9.50
C SER A 311 9.08 7.23 -9.46
N ALA A 312 9.36 6.47 -8.40
CA ALA A 312 10.59 5.69 -8.27
C ALA A 312 10.70 4.59 -9.35
N PHE A 313 9.59 3.96 -9.72
CA PHE A 313 9.54 3.01 -10.83
C PHE A 313 9.85 3.69 -12.17
N LEU A 314 9.23 4.84 -12.44
CA LEU A 314 9.39 5.56 -13.73
C LEU A 314 10.79 6.18 -13.91
N SER A 315 11.47 6.48 -12.83
CA SER A 315 12.77 7.16 -12.84
C SER A 315 13.77 6.49 -11.87
N PRO A 316 14.13 5.23 -12.10
CA PRO A 316 14.94 4.45 -11.17
C PRO A 316 16.32 5.03 -10.90
N ASP A 317 16.94 5.66 -11.90
CA ASP A 317 18.29 6.25 -11.79
C ASP A 317 18.33 7.49 -10.89
N SER A 318 17.21 8.17 -10.71
CA SER A 318 17.05 9.35 -9.86
C SER A 318 16.29 9.07 -8.56
N ALA A 319 15.80 7.86 -8.39
CA ALA A 319 15.06 7.48 -7.20
C ALA A 319 15.98 7.41 -5.98
N ALA A 320 15.54 8.00 -4.86
CA ALA A 320 16.23 7.82 -3.59
C ALA A 320 16.16 6.34 -3.17
N GLU A 321 17.24 5.82 -2.56
CA GLU A 321 17.28 4.45 -2.06
C GLU A 321 16.14 4.17 -1.05
N TYR A 322 15.82 5.17 -0.22
CA TYR A 322 14.69 5.08 0.71
C TYR A 322 14.00 6.43 0.88
N GLN A 323 12.70 6.44 0.69
CA GLN A 323 11.83 7.59 0.93
C GLN A 323 10.94 7.30 2.13
N ARG A 324 11.13 8.07 3.20
CA ARG A 324 10.35 7.95 4.43
C ARG A 324 9.37 9.09 4.53
N PHE A 325 8.12 8.76 4.85
CA PHE A 325 7.01 9.71 4.95
C PHE A 325 6.51 9.81 6.38
N ASP A 326 6.37 11.03 6.87
CA ASP A 326 5.83 11.26 8.20
C ASP A 326 4.36 10.83 8.28
N THR A 327 3.98 10.29 9.44
CA THR A 327 2.60 9.97 9.76
C THR A 327 1.93 11.16 10.45
N GLU A 328 0.62 11.28 10.32
CA GLU A 328 -0.18 12.31 10.96
C GLU A 328 -0.90 11.73 12.18
N LEU A 329 -0.77 12.36 13.34
CA LEU A 329 -1.57 12.02 14.51
C LEU A 329 -2.99 12.56 14.35
N VAL A 330 -3.94 11.66 14.09
CA VAL A 330 -5.37 11.99 13.97
C VAL A 330 -6.08 11.63 15.26
N ILE A 331 -6.45 12.63 16.03
CA ILE A 331 -7.12 12.46 17.32
C ILE A 331 -8.62 12.30 17.11
N ARG A 332 -9.20 11.26 17.73
CA ARG A 332 -10.63 10.96 17.77
C ARG A 332 -11.02 10.50 19.19
N GLU A 333 -12.19 9.87 19.31
CA GLU A 333 -12.81 9.58 20.62
C GLU A 333 -12.16 8.40 21.37
N SER A 334 -11.52 7.44 20.69
CA SER A 334 -11.06 6.20 21.31
C SER A 334 -9.93 6.35 22.33
N CYS A 335 -9.22 7.46 22.34
CA CYS A 335 -8.19 7.77 23.34
C CYS A 335 -8.74 8.48 24.59
N GLY A 336 -10.00 8.98 24.55
CA GLY A 336 -10.61 9.79 25.60
C GLY A 336 -10.78 11.27 25.27
N CYS A 337 -10.32 11.74 24.10
CA CYS A 337 -10.62 13.09 23.63
C CYS A 337 -12.09 13.22 23.23
N SER A 338 -12.70 14.40 23.48
CA SER A 338 -14.05 14.70 23.03
C SER A 338 -14.07 15.19 21.58
N ARG A 339 -15.24 15.17 20.92
CA ARG A 339 -15.43 15.74 19.57
C ARG A 339 -15.06 17.22 19.47
N SER A 340 -15.19 17.96 20.56
CA SER A 340 -14.80 19.37 20.62
C SER A 340 -13.26 19.56 20.54
N ASP A 341 -12.49 18.59 21.00
CA ASP A 341 -11.03 18.63 21.01
C ASP A 341 -10.43 18.27 19.65
N THR A 342 -11.19 17.55 18.78
CA THR A 342 -10.75 17.09 17.47
C THR A 342 -10.74 18.17 16.39
N GLY A 343 -11.36 19.34 16.63
CA GLY A 343 -11.48 20.46 15.70
C GLY A 343 -10.30 21.46 15.70
N GLN A 344 -9.28 21.30 16.57
CA GLN A 344 -8.12 22.16 16.64
C GLN A 344 -6.85 21.45 16.20
N GLY A 345 -6.73 21.20 14.89
CA GLY A 345 -5.46 20.92 14.26
C GLY A 345 -4.50 22.11 14.44
N ARG A 346 -3.70 22.13 15.51
CA ARG A 346 -2.58 23.07 15.63
C ARG A 346 -1.57 22.76 14.54
N SER A 347 -1.63 23.54 13.47
CA SER A 347 -0.55 23.70 12.50
C SER A 347 0.70 24.24 13.23
N THR A 348 1.54 23.35 13.73
CA THR A 348 2.89 23.69 14.17
C THR A 348 3.88 23.18 13.12
N GLY A 349 4.23 24.04 12.17
CA GLY A 349 5.20 23.68 11.14
C GLY A 349 5.54 24.84 10.23
N GLY A 350 5.81 26.01 10.80
CA GLY A 350 6.45 27.10 10.06
C GLY A 350 7.91 26.77 9.79
N VAL A 351 8.23 26.37 8.56
CA VAL A 351 9.61 26.25 8.07
C VAL A 351 10.24 27.65 8.10
N LYS A 352 11.10 27.90 9.06
CA LYS A 352 12.01 29.07 9.03
C LYS A 352 13.14 28.79 8.06
N THR A 353 12.99 29.23 6.83
CA THR A 353 14.12 29.40 5.91
C THR A 353 14.96 30.58 6.39
N SER A 354 16.08 30.31 7.03
CA SER A 354 17.09 31.33 7.30
C SER A 354 17.82 31.66 5.99
N ARG A 355 17.49 32.80 5.39
CA ARG A 355 18.37 33.46 4.40
C ARG A 355 19.58 34.02 5.13
N ARG A 356 20.75 33.47 4.86
CA ARG A 356 22.02 34.15 5.16
C ARG A 356 22.17 35.34 4.22
N THR A 357 21.99 36.54 4.72
CA THR A 357 22.46 37.77 4.08
C THR A 357 23.97 37.86 4.26
N GLY A 358 24.67 37.85 3.14
CA GLY A 358 26.11 38.17 3.12
C GLY A 358 26.29 39.66 3.43
N LEU A 359 27.11 39.96 4.41
CA LEU A 359 27.71 41.28 4.59
C LEU A 359 29.05 41.27 3.86
N GLN A 360 29.13 42.03 2.81
CA GLN A 360 30.38 42.58 2.29
C GLN A 360 30.77 43.74 3.22
N ASP A 361 31.97 43.69 3.74
CA ASP A 361 32.67 44.88 4.20
C ASP A 361 34.02 44.93 3.50
N GLY A 362 34.16 46.01 2.75
CA GLY A 362 35.44 46.48 2.26
C GLY A 362 36.13 47.38 3.29
N SER A 363 37.36 47.22 3.41
CA SER A 363 38.42 48.25 3.54
C SER A 363 39.75 47.52 3.55
#